data_4d6c061456e203fac78a9452ffad21b3
#
_entry.id   4d6c061456e203fac78a9452ffad21b3
#
_cell.length_a   1.000
_cell.length_b   1.000
_cell.length_c   1.000
_cell.angle_alpha   90.00
_cell.angle_beta   90.00
_cell.angle_gamma   90.00
#
_symmetry.space_group_name_H-M   'P 1'
#
loop_
_entity.id
_entity.type
_entity.pdbx_description
1 polymer ?
#
loop_
_entity_poly.entity_id
_entity_poly.type
_entity_poly.pdbx_seq_one_letter_code
_entity_poly.pdbx_strand_id
1 'polypeptide(L)'
;MLARAKENARSLFTALIKSKPEPGVLPRPVLDKNFESNVKGLYIIGDLAGAPLIKTAAKQGPSVINHLASQANGKEDRAEIYDVVIAGAAGLSAAFAAHEKGLKYTLLEQGEMANTIGIFPAGKVIYGEPITQPMSGPLWLPAKSTKEELLENWNGQVQETGLSLRARESLKKIEKNGVFTVHTDKGKYRTKSVAIAIGKFGNPRRLNVPGENKRKVSNYLSNPEEFRGKKITVVGGGNVAAEAVLALFERNEVTMLVWENEFVFPNKEYVERMLQAQKQGKLTIHFNVATKEITDDKVIFERGGQRLETANDQVFVMIGQELPTKFFKEAGIKLEAQWDVSRWLMLALSFTIVYSVYAIKGYFWPFTLLPQESYQLWGVSPSFWYGTLYTLLMLGFGIPAMIKWGKNNKYQRYRFLSLIGVQVVLLYALPELIYHLVFNDPNYWRWYGLTFAWPLFFNTFFDNPPLFFVVWGAFLAFVAMPIFVHYHGKRYCSWICSCGGLAETFGDRWRHLAPKGVRSRRWEIMNWPILIASVGITLLIVLDVKNFIVAPWKLKTWYSLFADTWLVGIITITLYPFFGGKVWCRYWCPLEVLKFGEQPMGGKQPVKLS
;
A
#
# COMPACT_ATOMS: atom_id res chain seq x y z
N MET A 1 -11.27 -29.34 27.50
CA MET A 1 -11.61 -28.19 26.63
C MET A 1 -10.69 -26.97 26.86
N LEU A 2 -10.52 -26.48 28.06
CA LEU A 2 -9.69 -25.30 28.40
C LEU A 2 -8.20 -25.45 28.02
N ALA A 3 -7.58 -26.63 28.18
CA ALA A 3 -6.19 -26.86 27.79
C ALA A 3 -5.98 -26.75 26.28
N ARG A 4 -6.90 -27.33 25.49
CA ARG A 4 -6.89 -27.26 24.01
C ARG A 4 -7.13 -25.83 23.48
N ALA A 5 -7.99 -25.06 24.19
CA ALA A 5 -8.22 -23.64 23.88
C ALA A 5 -6.98 -22.78 24.17
N LYS A 6 -6.29 -23.04 25.30
CA LYS A 6 -5.01 -22.38 25.62
C LYS A 6 -3.90 -22.73 24.64
N GLU A 7 -3.82 -23.96 24.18
CA GLU A 7 -2.81 -24.41 23.20
C GLU A 7 -3.08 -23.80 21.82
N ASN A 8 -4.36 -23.76 21.40
CA ASN A 8 -4.76 -23.08 20.17
C ASN A 8 -4.52 -21.56 20.23
N ALA A 9 -4.82 -20.90 21.36
CA ALA A 9 -4.53 -19.49 21.55
C ALA A 9 -3.01 -19.20 21.54
N ARG A 10 -2.21 -20.08 22.17
CA ARG A 10 -0.74 -19.98 22.18
C ARG A 10 -0.13 -20.24 20.81
N SER A 11 -0.66 -21.20 20.05
CA SER A 11 -0.24 -21.48 18.67
C SER A 11 -0.63 -20.32 17.73
N LEU A 12 -1.81 -19.74 17.89
CA LEU A 12 -2.27 -18.54 17.15
C LEU A 12 -1.40 -17.33 17.46
N PHE A 13 -1.11 -17.08 18.74
CA PHE A 13 -0.25 -15.99 19.18
C PHE A 13 1.21 -16.16 18.70
N THR A 14 1.71 -17.39 18.75
CA THR A 14 3.05 -17.74 18.24
C THR A 14 3.12 -17.60 16.72
N ALA A 15 2.07 -17.98 15.98
CA ALA A 15 1.97 -17.81 14.54
C ALA A 15 1.85 -16.31 14.14
N LEU A 16 1.19 -15.49 14.95
CA LEU A 16 1.10 -14.04 14.76
C LEU A 16 2.46 -13.33 14.96
N ILE A 17 3.24 -13.77 15.96
CA ILE A 17 4.50 -13.12 16.33
C ILE A 17 5.70 -13.67 15.54
N LYS A 18 5.76 -14.99 15.28
CA LYS A 18 6.91 -15.66 14.63
C LYS A 18 6.80 -15.78 13.10
N SER A 19 5.76 -15.25 12.46
CA SER A 19 5.75 -15.21 11.00
C SER A 19 6.91 -14.37 10.49
N LYS A 20 7.75 -14.94 9.59
CA LYS A 20 8.79 -14.18 8.88
C LYS A 20 8.17 -12.90 8.32
N PRO A 21 8.91 -11.78 8.30
CA PRO A 21 8.38 -10.53 7.76
C PRO A 21 7.95 -10.79 6.31
N GLU A 22 6.64 -10.77 6.09
CA GLU A 22 6.11 -10.71 4.73
C GLU A 22 6.51 -9.37 4.10
N PRO A 23 6.64 -9.29 2.77
CA PRO A 23 6.89 -8.05 2.10
C PRO A 23 5.72 -7.11 2.39
N GLY A 24 5.86 -6.32 3.43
CA GLY A 24 5.06 -5.12 3.62
C GLY A 24 5.21 -4.21 2.41
N VAL A 25 4.50 -3.09 2.38
CA VAL A 25 4.78 -2.03 1.40
C VAL A 25 6.27 -1.79 1.44
N LEU A 26 6.95 -2.07 0.33
CA LEU A 26 8.39 -1.82 0.23
C LEU A 26 8.58 -0.33 0.51
N PRO A 27 9.40 0.06 1.52
CA PRO A 27 9.57 1.45 1.88
C PRO A 27 10.17 2.19 0.70
N ARG A 28 9.50 3.23 0.20
CA ARG A 28 9.98 4.03 -0.93
C ARG A 28 10.97 5.09 -0.44
N PRO A 29 11.89 5.54 -1.30
CA PRO A 29 12.68 6.73 -1.02
C PRO A 29 11.77 7.95 -0.79
N VAL A 30 12.13 8.79 0.18
CA VAL A 30 11.46 10.08 0.39
C VAL A 30 11.95 11.04 -0.68
N LEU A 31 11.04 11.50 -1.55
CA LEU A 31 11.34 12.37 -2.68
C LEU A 31 10.48 13.63 -2.63
N ASP A 32 11.04 14.73 -3.11
CA ASP A 32 10.29 15.96 -3.35
C ASP A 32 9.49 15.91 -4.68
N LYS A 33 8.88 17.06 -5.05
CA LYS A 33 8.10 17.19 -6.29
C LYS A 33 8.95 17.07 -7.57
N ASN A 34 10.26 17.24 -7.46
CA ASN A 34 11.23 17.17 -8.55
C ASN A 34 11.98 15.82 -8.57
N PHE A 35 11.52 14.85 -7.77
CA PHE A 35 12.16 13.54 -7.57
C PHE A 35 13.53 13.61 -6.89
N GLU A 36 13.88 14.72 -6.23
CA GLU A 36 15.09 14.86 -5.44
C GLU A 36 14.93 14.18 -4.09
N SER A 37 15.95 13.45 -3.66
CA SER A 37 15.98 12.81 -2.35
C SER A 37 16.38 13.81 -1.25
N ASN A 38 16.42 13.35 0.00
CA ASN A 38 17.00 14.13 1.10
C ASN A 38 18.50 14.46 0.90
N VAL A 39 19.17 13.80 -0.03
CA VAL A 39 20.56 14.10 -0.42
C VAL A 39 20.54 15.01 -1.63
N LYS A 40 20.80 16.30 -1.42
CA LYS A 40 20.71 17.32 -2.46
C LYS A 40 21.58 16.98 -3.68
N GLY A 41 21.00 17.03 -4.89
CA GLY A 41 21.62 16.66 -6.16
C GLY A 41 21.46 15.16 -6.51
N LEU A 42 20.79 14.38 -5.64
CA LEU A 42 20.54 12.96 -5.90
C LEU A 42 19.05 12.72 -6.15
N TYR A 43 18.73 12.32 -7.37
CA TYR A 43 17.38 12.12 -7.89
C TYR A 43 17.09 10.64 -8.07
N ILE A 44 15.82 10.25 -7.89
CA ILE A 44 15.38 8.87 -8.09
C ILE A 44 14.13 8.87 -8.98
N ILE A 45 14.17 8.09 -10.05
CA ILE A 45 13.10 7.99 -11.05
C ILE A 45 12.70 6.54 -11.33
N GLY A 46 11.59 6.35 -12.01
CA GLY A 46 11.06 5.04 -12.38
C GLY A 46 10.35 4.32 -11.24
N ASP A 47 10.44 3.01 -11.22
CA ASP A 47 9.71 2.15 -10.28
C ASP A 47 10.04 2.44 -8.80
N LEU A 48 11.28 2.82 -8.50
CA LEU A 48 11.71 3.23 -7.16
C LEU A 48 11.04 4.53 -6.69
N ALA A 49 10.72 5.43 -7.62
CA ALA A 49 9.96 6.65 -7.36
C ALA A 49 8.43 6.45 -7.44
N GLY A 50 7.98 5.20 -7.52
CA GLY A 50 6.56 4.87 -7.59
C GLY A 50 5.93 4.91 -8.98
N ALA A 51 6.73 4.91 -10.05
CA ALA A 51 6.28 4.83 -11.43
C ALA A 51 6.55 3.43 -12.02
N PRO A 52 5.68 2.43 -11.76
CA PRO A 52 5.88 1.06 -12.23
C PRO A 52 5.57 0.88 -13.72
N LEU A 53 4.92 1.85 -14.36
CA LEU A 53 4.58 1.82 -15.79
C LEU A 53 5.69 2.50 -16.60
N ILE A 54 6.08 1.89 -17.71
CA ILE A 54 7.15 2.37 -18.60
C ILE A 54 6.91 3.83 -18.99
N LYS A 55 5.70 4.16 -19.43
CA LYS A 55 5.33 5.52 -19.83
C LYS A 55 5.47 6.55 -18.72
N THR A 56 5.04 6.19 -17.50
CA THR A 56 5.14 7.08 -16.35
C THR A 56 6.60 7.26 -15.92
N ALA A 57 7.39 6.19 -15.96
CA ALA A 57 8.82 6.23 -15.68
C ALA A 57 9.58 7.10 -16.70
N ALA A 58 9.25 6.93 -18.00
CA ALA A 58 9.86 7.71 -19.08
C ALA A 58 9.55 9.21 -19.01
N LYS A 59 8.45 9.64 -18.38
CA LYS A 59 8.14 11.06 -18.15
C LYS A 59 8.95 11.69 -17.02
N GLN A 60 9.37 10.91 -16.04
CA GLN A 60 10.12 11.44 -14.89
C GLN A 60 11.53 11.87 -15.29
N GLY A 61 12.18 11.16 -16.23
CA GLY A 61 13.51 11.49 -16.71
C GLY A 61 13.65 12.93 -17.23
N PRO A 62 12.89 13.33 -18.25
CA PRO A 62 12.89 14.70 -18.76
C PRO A 62 12.52 15.74 -17.70
N SER A 63 11.63 15.42 -16.75
CA SER A 63 11.27 16.32 -15.65
C SER A 63 12.46 16.66 -14.76
N VAL A 64 13.25 15.65 -14.36
CA VAL A 64 14.48 15.84 -13.57
C VAL A 64 15.51 16.62 -14.36
N ILE A 65 15.73 16.30 -15.61
CA ILE A 65 16.74 16.98 -16.45
C ILE A 65 16.37 18.44 -16.69
N ASN A 66 15.10 18.76 -16.96
CA ASN A 66 14.64 20.13 -17.10
C ASN A 66 14.84 20.92 -15.79
N HIS A 67 14.62 20.28 -14.64
CA HIS A 67 14.89 20.91 -13.35
C HIS A 67 16.39 21.20 -13.17
N LEU A 68 17.27 20.23 -13.48
CA LEU A 68 18.72 20.41 -13.42
C LEU A 68 19.20 21.52 -14.36
N ALA A 69 18.71 21.54 -15.61
CA ALA A 69 19.07 22.55 -16.59
C ALA A 69 18.65 23.96 -16.14
N SER A 70 17.50 24.09 -15.44
CA SER A 70 17.05 25.39 -14.91
C SER A 70 17.90 25.90 -13.73
N GLN A 71 18.63 25.02 -13.05
CA GLN A 71 19.52 25.37 -11.94
C GLN A 71 20.97 25.59 -12.38
N ALA A 72 21.33 25.24 -13.61
CA ALA A 72 22.68 25.37 -14.14
C ALA A 72 23.01 26.85 -14.38
N ASN A 73 23.54 27.53 -13.37
CA ASN A 73 24.13 28.88 -13.48
C ASN A 73 25.55 28.75 -14.03
N GLY A 74 25.72 29.04 -15.33
CA GLY A 74 27.02 29.20 -15.97
C GLY A 74 27.74 27.88 -16.30
N LYS A 75 28.36 27.84 -17.47
CA LYS A 75 29.28 26.76 -17.86
C LYS A 75 30.61 26.92 -17.08
N GLU A 76 30.69 26.36 -15.89
CA GLU A 76 32.01 26.02 -15.33
C GLU A 76 32.52 24.79 -16.11
N ASP A 77 33.41 25.05 -17.04
CA ASP A 77 34.08 24.03 -17.85
C ASP A 77 35.16 23.32 -17.04
N ARG A 78 34.74 22.47 -16.14
CA ARG A 78 35.63 21.50 -15.48
C ARG A 78 35.61 20.20 -16.29
N ALA A 79 36.59 20.04 -17.18
CA ALA A 79 36.68 18.96 -18.16
C ALA A 79 36.48 17.52 -17.60
N GLU A 80 36.63 17.33 -16.28
CA GLU A 80 36.57 16.03 -15.62
C GLU A 80 35.24 15.74 -14.87
N ILE A 81 34.30 16.71 -14.77
CA ILE A 81 33.08 16.55 -13.97
C ILE A 81 31.86 16.51 -14.87
N TYR A 82 31.03 15.47 -14.71
CA TYR A 82 29.72 15.39 -15.37
C TYR A 82 28.68 16.31 -14.68
N ASP A 83 27.75 16.83 -15.44
CA ASP A 83 26.59 17.53 -14.88
C ASP A 83 25.64 16.54 -14.22
N VAL A 84 25.44 15.36 -14.87
CA VAL A 84 24.64 14.27 -14.32
C VAL A 84 25.15 12.90 -14.76
N VAL A 85 25.22 11.98 -13.79
CA VAL A 85 25.38 10.54 -14.06
C VAL A 85 24.02 9.89 -13.84
N ILE A 86 23.54 9.19 -14.87
CA ILE A 86 22.25 8.51 -14.91
C ILE A 86 22.53 7.01 -14.80
N ALA A 87 21.77 6.26 -14.01
CA ALA A 87 21.98 4.83 -13.84
C ALA A 87 20.67 4.03 -13.92
N GLY A 88 20.59 3.10 -14.88
CA GLY A 88 19.51 2.12 -15.07
C GLY A 88 18.56 2.41 -16.20
N ALA A 89 17.79 1.40 -16.61
CA ALA A 89 16.97 1.36 -17.82
C ALA A 89 15.94 2.49 -17.96
N ALA A 90 15.29 2.89 -16.85
CA ALA A 90 14.36 4.01 -16.88
C ALA A 90 15.04 5.38 -17.06
N GLY A 91 16.37 5.42 -16.97
CA GLY A 91 17.21 6.59 -17.24
C GLY A 91 17.40 6.92 -18.72
N LEU A 92 16.98 6.04 -19.65
CA LEU A 92 17.14 6.28 -21.09
C LEU A 92 16.45 7.58 -21.53
N SER A 93 15.23 7.83 -21.07
CA SER A 93 14.51 9.08 -21.33
C SER A 93 15.18 10.33 -20.73
N ALA A 94 15.85 10.17 -19.58
CA ALA A 94 16.64 11.24 -18.98
C ALA A 94 17.90 11.53 -19.81
N ALA A 95 18.55 10.47 -20.35
CA ALA A 95 19.73 10.62 -21.20
C ALA A 95 19.41 11.38 -22.50
N PHE A 96 18.30 11.07 -23.16
CA PHE A 96 17.82 11.83 -24.30
C PHE A 96 17.60 13.31 -23.96
N ALA A 97 16.89 13.59 -22.86
CA ALA A 97 16.66 14.96 -22.43
C ALA A 97 17.97 15.71 -22.07
N ALA A 98 18.92 15.00 -21.44
CA ALA A 98 20.23 15.58 -21.12
C ALA A 98 21.03 15.92 -22.38
N HIS A 99 20.97 15.05 -23.40
CA HIS A 99 21.58 15.28 -24.71
C HIS A 99 20.97 16.53 -25.39
N GLU A 100 19.64 16.61 -25.45
CA GLU A 100 18.91 17.78 -26.02
C GLU A 100 19.26 19.10 -25.31
N LYS A 101 19.52 19.05 -24.00
CA LYS A 101 19.89 20.23 -23.19
C LYS A 101 21.39 20.56 -23.24
N GLY A 102 22.21 19.77 -23.95
CA GLY A 102 23.65 19.95 -24.03
C GLY A 102 24.37 19.76 -22.69
N LEU A 103 23.80 19.00 -21.75
CA LEU A 103 24.44 18.67 -20.49
C LEU A 103 25.53 17.62 -20.71
N LYS A 104 26.62 17.70 -19.93
CA LYS A 104 27.63 16.65 -19.89
C LYS A 104 27.15 15.50 -19.03
N TYR A 105 26.76 14.38 -19.67
CA TYR A 105 26.16 13.24 -18.98
C TYR A 105 26.78 11.91 -19.39
N THR A 106 26.50 10.86 -18.62
CA THR A 106 26.67 9.47 -19.05
C THR A 106 25.54 8.63 -18.46
N LEU A 107 25.07 7.65 -19.24
CA LEU A 107 24.07 6.65 -18.82
C LEU A 107 24.78 5.32 -18.56
N LEU A 108 24.66 4.82 -17.35
CA LEU A 108 25.20 3.52 -16.90
C LEU A 108 24.08 2.48 -16.94
N GLU A 109 24.31 1.34 -17.61
CA GLU A 109 23.38 0.23 -17.62
C GLU A 109 24.11 -1.08 -17.29
N GLN A 110 23.57 -1.83 -16.31
CA GLN A 110 24.23 -3.06 -15.83
C GLN A 110 24.22 -4.20 -16.87
N GLY A 111 23.30 -4.17 -17.80
CA GLY A 111 23.21 -5.12 -18.91
C GLY A 111 23.30 -4.40 -20.25
N GLU A 112 22.57 -4.88 -21.22
CA GLU A 112 22.41 -4.22 -22.52
C GLU A 112 21.45 -3.02 -22.37
N MET A 113 21.34 -2.20 -23.43
CA MET A 113 20.42 -1.07 -23.49
C MET A 113 18.99 -1.49 -23.09
N ALA A 114 18.38 -0.72 -22.16
CA ALA A 114 17.06 -1.00 -21.61
C ALA A 114 16.88 -2.44 -21.07
N ASN A 115 17.88 -2.96 -20.39
CA ASN A 115 17.98 -4.35 -19.93
C ASN A 115 16.70 -4.89 -19.27
N THR A 116 15.99 -4.08 -18.51
CA THR A 116 14.70 -4.49 -17.88
C THR A 116 13.66 -4.93 -18.90
N ILE A 117 13.60 -4.29 -20.06
CA ILE A 117 12.72 -4.67 -21.17
C ILE A 117 13.31 -5.89 -21.90
N GLY A 118 14.63 -5.91 -22.07
CA GLY A 118 15.36 -6.98 -22.73
C GLY A 118 15.13 -8.37 -22.11
N ILE A 119 14.97 -8.44 -20.79
CA ILE A 119 14.74 -9.69 -20.06
C ILE A 119 13.26 -10.11 -20.00
N PHE A 120 12.31 -9.34 -20.55
CA PHE A 120 10.94 -9.80 -20.68
C PHE A 120 10.86 -11.00 -21.64
N PRO A 121 9.86 -11.89 -21.49
CA PRO A 121 9.65 -13.01 -22.41
C PRO A 121 9.58 -12.55 -23.87
N ALA A 122 10.09 -13.37 -24.78
CA ALA A 122 10.02 -13.13 -26.23
C ALA A 122 8.55 -12.95 -26.66
N GLY A 123 8.29 -12.03 -27.59
CA GLY A 123 6.97 -11.70 -28.08
C GLY A 123 6.05 -11.00 -27.07
N LYS A 124 6.54 -10.60 -25.88
CA LYS A 124 5.71 -9.93 -24.88
C LYS A 124 5.18 -8.61 -25.42
N VAL A 125 3.84 -8.47 -25.33
CA VAL A 125 3.16 -7.23 -25.71
C VAL A 125 3.31 -6.19 -24.59
N ILE A 126 3.75 -5.00 -24.96
CA ILE A 126 3.93 -3.85 -24.07
C ILE A 126 2.88 -2.80 -24.43
N TYR A 127 2.18 -2.31 -23.41
CA TYR A 127 1.18 -1.27 -23.56
C TYR A 127 1.71 0.06 -23.04
N GLY A 128 1.57 1.12 -23.86
CA GLY A 128 1.92 2.50 -23.49
C GLY A 128 0.88 3.13 -22.57
N GLU A 129 0.60 2.52 -21.42
CA GLU A 129 -0.37 3.02 -20.44
C GLU A 129 0.19 4.12 -19.54
N PRO A 130 -0.67 5.06 -19.10
CA PRO A 130 -2.09 5.24 -19.45
C PRO A 130 -2.28 5.83 -20.85
N ILE A 131 -3.17 5.24 -21.65
CA ILE A 131 -3.41 5.64 -23.05
C ILE A 131 -3.90 7.09 -23.14
N THR A 132 -4.65 7.55 -22.15
CA THR A 132 -5.24 8.90 -22.10
C THR A 132 -4.22 10.03 -21.89
N GLN A 133 -2.98 9.71 -21.58
CA GLN A 133 -1.93 10.70 -21.38
C GLN A 133 -0.99 10.70 -22.60
N PRO A 134 -0.71 11.86 -23.22
CA PRO A 134 0.29 11.92 -24.30
C PRO A 134 1.67 11.53 -23.76
N MET A 135 2.50 10.97 -24.63
CA MET A 135 3.92 10.78 -24.32
C MET A 135 4.59 12.15 -24.28
N SER A 136 5.41 12.41 -23.26
CA SER A 136 6.28 13.59 -23.18
C SER A 136 7.73 13.12 -23.23
N GLY A 137 8.50 13.65 -24.16
CA GLY A 137 9.90 13.29 -24.36
C GLY A 137 10.14 12.53 -25.67
N PRO A 138 11.42 12.37 -26.07
CA PRO A 138 11.80 11.87 -27.39
C PRO A 138 11.68 10.34 -27.53
N LEU A 139 11.51 9.62 -26.44
CA LEU A 139 11.49 8.17 -26.46
C LEU A 139 10.20 7.64 -27.11
N TRP A 140 10.34 6.87 -28.18
CA TRP A 140 9.20 6.26 -28.87
C TRP A 140 8.51 5.21 -28.00
N LEU A 141 7.22 5.38 -27.74
CA LEU A 141 6.39 4.44 -27.00
C LEU A 141 4.95 4.50 -27.50
N PRO A 142 4.55 3.61 -28.41
CA PRO A 142 3.20 3.55 -28.95
C PRO A 142 2.20 3.02 -27.92
N ALA A 143 0.91 3.07 -28.26
CA ALA A 143 -0.15 2.51 -27.41
C ALA A 143 0.02 1.00 -27.18
N LYS A 144 0.56 0.28 -28.18
CA LYS A 144 0.84 -1.16 -28.14
C LYS A 144 2.04 -1.47 -29.06
N SER A 145 2.96 -2.29 -28.58
CA SER A 145 4.09 -2.82 -29.36
C SER A 145 4.54 -4.16 -28.80
N THR A 146 5.29 -4.93 -29.55
CA THR A 146 6.05 -6.04 -28.99
C THR A 146 7.32 -5.54 -28.29
N LYS A 147 7.90 -6.36 -27.44
CA LYS A 147 9.19 -6.10 -26.82
C LYS A 147 10.27 -5.84 -27.87
N GLU A 148 10.30 -6.66 -28.91
CA GLU A 148 11.28 -6.62 -29.97
C GLU A 148 11.20 -5.32 -30.77
N GLU A 149 10.00 -4.94 -31.24
CA GLU A 149 9.76 -3.66 -31.94
C GLU A 149 10.18 -2.46 -31.09
N LEU A 150 9.91 -2.51 -29.77
CA LEU A 150 10.26 -1.42 -28.87
C LEU A 150 11.77 -1.28 -28.72
N LEU A 151 12.49 -2.40 -28.53
CA LEU A 151 13.94 -2.42 -28.37
C LEU A 151 14.67 -2.04 -29.65
N GLU A 152 14.20 -2.50 -30.82
CA GLU A 152 14.75 -2.15 -32.13
C GLU A 152 14.65 -0.63 -32.37
N ASN A 153 13.47 -0.07 -32.15
CA ASN A 153 13.26 1.38 -32.28
C ASN A 153 14.14 2.18 -31.32
N TRP A 154 14.22 1.79 -30.05
CA TRP A 154 15.05 2.49 -29.08
C TRP A 154 16.54 2.36 -29.38
N ASN A 155 17.00 1.22 -29.92
CA ASN A 155 18.37 1.07 -30.37
C ASN A 155 18.68 2.02 -31.54
N GLY A 156 17.79 2.12 -32.52
CA GLY A 156 17.90 3.09 -33.61
C GLY A 156 18.01 4.52 -33.08
N GLN A 157 17.10 4.93 -32.21
CA GLN A 157 17.13 6.26 -31.62
C GLN A 157 18.44 6.55 -30.83
N VAL A 158 18.97 5.57 -30.10
CA VAL A 158 20.23 5.69 -29.34
C VAL A 158 21.42 5.88 -30.30
N GLN A 159 21.47 5.12 -31.41
CA GLN A 159 22.53 5.20 -32.38
C GLN A 159 22.49 6.52 -33.18
N GLU A 160 21.31 6.92 -33.65
CA GLU A 160 21.13 8.18 -34.40
C GLU A 160 21.49 9.41 -33.54
N THR A 161 21.16 9.37 -32.26
CA THR A 161 21.43 10.50 -31.34
C THR A 161 22.88 10.48 -30.83
N GLY A 162 23.59 9.34 -30.87
CA GLY A 162 24.94 9.19 -30.33
C GLY A 162 24.99 9.34 -28.80
N LEU A 163 24.00 8.76 -28.09
CA LEU A 163 23.93 8.87 -26.64
C LEU A 163 25.17 8.30 -25.93
N SER A 164 25.63 8.98 -24.89
CA SER A 164 26.71 8.50 -24.00
C SER A 164 26.20 7.37 -23.10
N LEU A 165 26.10 6.16 -23.65
CA LEU A 165 25.67 4.93 -22.98
C LEU A 165 26.86 4.04 -22.66
N ARG A 166 26.98 3.61 -21.40
CA ARG A 166 27.93 2.61 -20.90
C ARG A 166 27.15 1.34 -20.54
N ALA A 167 27.00 0.45 -21.52
CA ALA A 167 26.39 -0.87 -21.30
C ALA A 167 27.33 -1.82 -20.55
N ARG A 168 26.73 -2.80 -19.86
CA ARG A 168 27.42 -3.79 -19.01
C ARG A 168 28.27 -3.14 -17.92
N GLU A 169 27.84 -2.01 -17.39
CA GLU A 169 28.50 -1.29 -16.31
C GLU A 169 27.54 -1.01 -15.15
N SER A 170 27.81 -1.66 -14.00
CA SER A 170 26.90 -1.65 -12.86
C SER A 170 27.28 -0.58 -11.83
N LEU A 171 26.31 0.24 -11.43
CA LEU A 171 26.42 1.13 -10.28
C LEU A 171 26.57 0.31 -8.98
N LYS A 172 27.63 0.58 -8.20
CA LYS A 172 27.94 -0.13 -6.94
C LYS A 172 27.74 0.77 -5.72
N LYS A 173 28.26 2.00 -5.74
CA LYS A 173 28.25 2.91 -4.60
C LYS A 173 28.19 4.36 -5.06
N ILE A 174 27.59 5.22 -4.25
CA ILE A 174 27.58 6.67 -4.44
C ILE A 174 28.13 7.30 -3.16
N GLU A 175 29.11 8.18 -3.31
CA GLU A 175 29.67 8.98 -2.22
C GLU A 175 29.53 10.46 -2.55
N LYS A 176 29.35 11.29 -1.53
CA LYS A 176 29.24 12.75 -1.69
C LYS A 176 30.26 13.47 -0.82
N ASN A 177 31.28 14.04 -1.47
CA ASN A 177 32.32 14.88 -0.86
C ASN A 177 32.41 16.17 -1.66
N GLY A 178 31.48 17.11 -1.42
CA GLY A 178 31.26 18.28 -2.28
C GLY A 178 30.52 17.90 -3.57
N VAL A 179 31.19 17.26 -4.53
CA VAL A 179 30.61 16.60 -5.69
C VAL A 179 30.38 15.12 -5.43
N PHE A 180 29.52 14.49 -6.23
CA PHE A 180 29.32 13.04 -6.14
C PHE A 180 30.47 12.29 -6.82
N THR A 181 30.84 11.16 -6.21
CA THR A 181 31.65 10.12 -6.84
C THR A 181 30.80 8.86 -6.97
N VAL A 182 30.51 8.50 -8.21
CA VAL A 182 29.76 7.30 -8.58
C VAL A 182 30.76 6.18 -8.87
N HIS A 183 30.72 5.11 -8.09
CA HIS A 183 31.57 3.93 -8.25
C HIS A 183 30.82 2.85 -9.01
N THR A 184 31.46 2.31 -10.03
CA THR A 184 30.96 1.19 -10.83
C THR A 184 31.90 -0.02 -10.69
N ASP A 185 31.58 -1.11 -11.36
CA ASP A 185 32.46 -2.27 -11.49
C ASP A 185 33.62 -2.04 -12.49
N LYS A 186 33.56 -0.96 -13.28
CA LYS A 186 34.58 -0.63 -14.27
C LYS A 186 35.37 0.66 -13.99
N GLY A 187 34.85 1.53 -13.10
CA GLY A 187 35.52 2.80 -12.85
C GLY A 187 34.79 3.71 -11.86
N LYS A 188 35.19 4.99 -11.91
CA LYS A 188 34.62 6.04 -11.06
C LYS A 188 34.27 7.26 -11.92
N TYR A 189 33.14 7.90 -11.61
CA TYR A 189 32.67 9.09 -12.29
C TYR A 189 32.43 10.21 -11.28
N ARG A 190 33.00 11.38 -11.52
CA ARG A 190 32.71 12.58 -10.72
C ARG A 190 31.56 13.36 -11.36
N THR A 191 30.58 13.76 -10.58
CA THR A 191 29.39 14.43 -11.11
C THR A 191 28.78 15.42 -10.11
N LYS A 192 28.13 16.47 -10.63
CA LYS A 192 27.35 17.42 -9.81
C LYS A 192 26.04 16.80 -9.31
N SER A 193 25.43 15.93 -10.12
CA SER A 193 24.14 15.29 -9.81
C SER A 193 24.11 13.83 -10.23
N VAL A 194 23.26 13.04 -9.56
CA VAL A 194 23.03 11.62 -9.88
C VAL A 194 21.54 11.36 -10.06
N ALA A 195 21.14 10.71 -11.14
CA ALA A 195 19.78 10.24 -11.36
C ALA A 195 19.72 8.70 -11.32
N ILE A 196 19.15 8.15 -10.25
CA ILE A 196 19.02 6.70 -10.04
C ILE A 196 17.73 6.21 -10.70
N ALA A 197 17.85 5.34 -11.69
CA ALA A 197 16.76 4.76 -12.46
C ALA A 197 16.84 3.22 -12.53
N ILE A 198 17.52 2.59 -11.55
CA ILE A 198 17.87 1.16 -11.54
C ILE A 198 16.69 0.21 -11.33
N GLY A 199 15.51 0.72 -10.95
CA GLY A 199 14.34 -0.09 -10.68
C GLY A 199 14.56 -1.13 -9.57
N LYS A 200 13.65 -2.11 -9.50
CA LYS A 200 13.74 -3.25 -8.55
C LYS A 200 14.25 -4.53 -9.23
N PHE A 201 14.13 -4.63 -10.54
CA PHE A 201 14.42 -5.85 -11.31
C PHE A 201 15.86 -6.34 -11.14
N GLY A 202 16.80 -5.45 -10.95
CA GLY A 202 18.21 -5.79 -10.71
C GLY A 202 18.53 -6.40 -9.36
N ASN A 203 17.54 -6.49 -8.44
CA ASN A 203 17.72 -7.04 -7.09
C ASN A 203 16.67 -8.12 -6.78
N PRO A 204 16.76 -9.31 -7.41
CA PRO A 204 15.83 -10.41 -7.13
C PRO A 204 15.99 -10.88 -5.70
N ARG A 205 14.86 -11.25 -5.09
CA ARG A 205 14.86 -11.87 -3.77
C ARG A 205 15.53 -13.24 -3.84
N ARG A 206 16.38 -13.54 -2.86
CA ARG A 206 17.12 -14.79 -2.79
C ARG A 206 16.44 -15.81 -1.86
N LEU A 207 16.58 -17.09 -2.20
CA LEU A 207 16.18 -18.19 -1.33
C LEU A 207 17.13 -18.34 -0.14
N ASN A 208 18.41 -17.95 -0.30
CA ASN A 208 19.49 -18.14 0.64
C ASN A 208 19.69 -19.63 1.02
N VAL A 209 19.70 -20.48 0.00
CA VAL A 209 19.91 -21.93 0.15
C VAL A 209 21.16 -22.37 -0.63
N PRO A 210 21.83 -23.47 -0.21
CA PRO A 210 22.92 -24.07 -0.96
C PRO A 210 22.51 -24.34 -2.42
N GLY A 211 23.40 -24.00 -3.36
CA GLY A 211 23.20 -24.24 -4.79
C GLY A 211 22.39 -23.16 -5.53
N GLU A 212 21.90 -22.11 -4.86
CA GLU A 212 21.15 -21.02 -5.53
C GLU A 212 21.97 -20.28 -6.61
N ASN A 213 23.30 -20.29 -6.50
CA ASN A 213 24.19 -19.60 -7.46
C ASN A 213 24.65 -20.49 -8.63
N LYS A 214 24.10 -21.69 -8.80
CA LYS A 214 24.44 -22.59 -9.90
C LYS A 214 23.99 -22.01 -11.24
N ARG A 215 24.67 -22.34 -12.35
CA ARG A 215 24.35 -21.83 -13.70
C ARG A 215 22.94 -22.15 -14.18
N LYS A 216 22.37 -23.26 -13.72
CA LYS A 216 21.00 -23.68 -14.02
C LYS A 216 19.93 -22.94 -13.22
N VAL A 217 20.29 -22.01 -12.34
CA VAL A 217 19.34 -21.21 -11.56
C VAL A 217 19.22 -19.83 -12.18
N SER A 218 18.01 -19.44 -12.55
CA SER A 218 17.68 -18.13 -13.08
C SER A 218 16.54 -17.47 -12.30
N ASN A 219 16.52 -16.14 -12.26
CA ASN A 219 15.44 -15.37 -11.64
C ASN A 219 14.41 -14.83 -12.66
N TYR A 220 14.60 -15.10 -13.93
CA TYR A 220 13.73 -14.69 -15.02
C TYR A 220 13.74 -15.72 -16.16
N LEU A 221 12.68 -15.73 -16.96
CA LEU A 221 12.52 -16.54 -18.16
C LEU A 221 12.46 -15.57 -19.36
N SER A 222 13.56 -15.50 -20.13
CA SER A 222 13.65 -14.63 -21.30
C SER A 222 13.05 -15.26 -22.55
N ASN A 223 13.32 -16.53 -22.79
CA ASN A 223 12.84 -17.25 -23.96
C ASN A 223 12.37 -18.67 -23.57
N PRO A 224 11.05 -18.92 -23.52
CA PRO A 224 10.51 -20.25 -23.21
C PRO A 224 10.86 -21.31 -24.27
N GLU A 225 11.11 -20.91 -25.53
CA GLU A 225 11.40 -21.83 -26.64
C GLU A 225 12.75 -22.54 -26.51
N GLU A 226 13.65 -22.03 -25.69
CA GLU A 226 14.95 -22.65 -25.40
C GLU A 226 14.83 -23.92 -24.57
N PHE A 227 13.68 -24.13 -23.93
CA PHE A 227 13.44 -25.25 -23.02
C PHE A 227 12.45 -26.23 -23.63
N ARG A 228 12.93 -27.43 -23.99
CA ARG A 228 12.12 -28.51 -24.52
C ARG A 228 12.57 -29.86 -23.93
N GLY A 229 11.62 -30.65 -23.46
CA GLY A 229 11.87 -31.96 -22.86
C GLY A 229 12.72 -31.89 -21.57
N LYS A 230 12.71 -30.75 -20.88
CA LYS A 230 13.49 -30.53 -19.65
C LYS A 230 12.64 -30.73 -18.42
N LYS A 231 13.29 -31.13 -17.32
CA LYS A 231 12.72 -31.12 -15.98
C LYS A 231 12.98 -29.76 -15.34
N ILE A 232 11.94 -28.97 -15.19
CA ILE A 232 12.03 -27.58 -14.77
C ILE A 232 11.34 -27.37 -13.42
N THR A 233 12.04 -26.78 -12.46
CA THR A 233 11.45 -26.38 -11.19
C THR A 233 11.26 -24.87 -11.16
N VAL A 234 10.02 -24.41 -10.91
CA VAL A 234 9.69 -23.00 -10.70
C VAL A 234 9.37 -22.75 -9.23
N VAL A 235 10.17 -21.95 -8.55
CA VAL A 235 9.98 -21.61 -7.15
C VAL A 235 9.33 -20.22 -7.05
N GLY A 236 8.10 -20.18 -6.52
CA GLY A 236 7.35 -18.94 -6.32
C GLY A 236 5.85 -19.11 -6.59
N GLY A 237 5.02 -18.26 -5.99
CA GLY A 237 3.56 -18.28 -6.10
C GLY A 237 2.97 -16.97 -6.64
N GLY A 238 3.75 -16.14 -7.37
CA GLY A 238 3.31 -14.87 -7.93
C GLY A 238 2.93 -14.93 -9.42
N ASN A 239 2.47 -13.79 -9.99
CA ASN A 239 2.10 -13.71 -11.40
C ASN A 239 3.23 -14.12 -12.35
N VAL A 240 4.46 -13.66 -12.08
CA VAL A 240 5.63 -13.96 -12.93
C VAL A 240 5.94 -15.46 -12.94
N ALA A 241 5.85 -16.12 -11.78
CA ALA A 241 6.01 -17.57 -11.69
C ALA A 241 4.90 -18.32 -12.43
N ALA A 242 3.64 -17.85 -12.31
CA ALA A 242 2.50 -18.44 -13.02
C ALA A 242 2.64 -18.27 -14.55
N GLU A 243 3.04 -17.10 -15.03
CA GLU A 243 3.33 -16.85 -16.45
C GLU A 243 4.43 -17.79 -16.98
N ALA A 244 5.51 -17.96 -16.20
CA ALA A 244 6.60 -18.86 -16.58
C ALA A 244 6.15 -20.32 -16.65
N VAL A 245 5.39 -20.79 -15.64
CA VAL A 245 4.82 -22.14 -15.63
C VAL A 245 3.94 -22.38 -16.87
N LEU A 246 3.02 -21.42 -17.16
CA LEU A 246 2.11 -21.51 -18.28
C LEU A 246 2.80 -21.48 -19.65
N ALA A 247 3.98 -20.86 -19.75
CA ALA A 247 4.79 -20.84 -20.96
C ALA A 247 5.61 -22.12 -21.16
N LEU A 248 5.86 -22.89 -20.10
CA LEU A 248 6.81 -24.02 -20.13
C LEU A 248 6.15 -25.40 -20.10
N PHE A 249 4.98 -25.55 -19.44
CA PHE A 249 4.45 -26.87 -19.04
C PHE A 249 4.00 -27.76 -20.21
N GLU A 250 3.67 -27.19 -21.36
CA GLU A 250 3.23 -28.00 -22.51
C GLU A 250 4.37 -28.76 -23.19
N ARG A 251 5.61 -28.28 -23.02
CA ARG A 251 6.79 -28.83 -23.69
C ARG A 251 7.85 -29.40 -22.74
N ASN A 252 7.63 -29.30 -21.45
CA ASN A 252 8.56 -29.68 -20.40
C ASN A 252 7.83 -30.34 -19.24
N GLU A 253 8.56 -31.12 -18.44
CA GLU A 253 8.09 -31.60 -17.15
C GLU A 253 8.29 -30.49 -16.10
N VAL A 254 7.22 -29.82 -15.69
CA VAL A 254 7.29 -28.66 -14.81
C VAL A 254 6.78 -29.00 -13.41
N THR A 255 7.60 -28.67 -12.39
CA THR A 255 7.23 -28.72 -10.98
C THR A 255 7.24 -27.30 -10.40
N MET A 256 6.12 -26.88 -9.81
CA MET A 256 6.00 -25.57 -9.15
C MET A 256 6.01 -25.73 -7.63
N LEU A 257 6.90 -24.98 -6.96
CA LEU A 257 7.05 -24.97 -5.51
C LEU A 257 6.51 -23.64 -4.94
N VAL A 258 5.42 -23.70 -4.20
CA VAL A 258 4.70 -22.56 -3.63
C VAL A 258 4.81 -22.56 -2.12
N TRP A 259 5.28 -21.45 -1.53
CA TRP A 259 5.40 -21.31 -0.08
C TRP A 259 4.05 -21.22 0.62
N GLU A 260 3.07 -20.58 0.00
CA GLU A 260 1.72 -20.40 0.53
C GLU A 260 0.92 -21.70 0.48
N ASN A 261 -0.16 -21.78 1.28
CA ASN A 261 -1.07 -22.93 1.28
C ASN A 261 -1.96 -22.99 0.02
N GLU A 262 -2.10 -21.87 -0.66
CA GLU A 262 -2.92 -21.68 -1.87
C GLU A 262 -2.37 -20.50 -2.70
N PHE A 263 -2.84 -20.35 -3.92
CA PHE A 263 -2.51 -19.18 -4.74
C PHE A 263 -3.20 -17.93 -4.21
N VAL A 264 -2.40 -16.95 -3.76
CA VAL A 264 -2.89 -15.67 -3.21
C VAL A 264 -2.71 -14.51 -4.19
N PHE A 265 -1.63 -14.53 -4.98
CA PHE A 265 -1.18 -13.39 -5.79
C PHE A 265 -1.48 -13.50 -7.28
N PRO A 266 -1.50 -14.69 -7.92
CA PRO A 266 -1.69 -14.78 -9.35
C PRO A 266 -3.09 -14.39 -9.80
N ASN A 267 -3.19 -13.96 -11.07
CA ASN A 267 -4.45 -13.70 -11.74
C ASN A 267 -5.31 -14.99 -11.73
N LYS A 268 -6.62 -14.86 -11.52
CA LYS A 268 -7.56 -15.99 -11.47
C LYS A 268 -7.48 -16.86 -12.73
N GLU A 269 -7.40 -16.27 -13.90
CA GLU A 269 -7.26 -16.98 -15.16
C GLU A 269 -6.00 -17.86 -15.20
N TYR A 270 -4.86 -17.38 -14.70
CA TYR A 270 -3.63 -18.17 -14.60
C TYR A 270 -3.79 -19.33 -13.63
N VAL A 271 -4.43 -19.07 -12.50
CA VAL A 271 -4.71 -20.13 -11.49
C VAL A 271 -5.58 -21.22 -12.06
N GLU A 272 -6.68 -20.87 -12.74
CA GLU A 272 -7.59 -21.83 -13.37
C GLU A 272 -6.86 -22.72 -14.40
N ARG A 273 -6.05 -22.13 -15.27
CA ARG A 273 -5.25 -22.85 -16.26
C ARG A 273 -4.21 -23.77 -15.62
N MET A 274 -3.49 -23.33 -14.61
CA MET A 274 -2.50 -24.14 -13.89
C MET A 274 -3.15 -25.32 -13.16
N LEU A 275 -4.28 -25.11 -12.47
CA LEU A 275 -5.01 -26.18 -11.78
C LEU A 275 -5.62 -27.18 -12.77
N GLN A 276 -6.06 -26.73 -13.94
CA GLN A 276 -6.50 -27.60 -15.01
C GLN A 276 -5.35 -28.47 -15.55
N ALA A 277 -4.17 -27.87 -15.80
CA ALA A 277 -2.98 -28.59 -16.21
C ALA A 277 -2.52 -29.62 -15.17
N GLN A 278 -2.62 -29.29 -13.89
CA GLN A 278 -2.33 -30.22 -12.79
C GLN A 278 -3.31 -31.41 -12.78
N LYS A 279 -4.61 -31.17 -12.96
CA LYS A 279 -5.61 -32.25 -13.05
C LYS A 279 -5.37 -33.18 -14.26
N GLN A 280 -4.80 -32.65 -15.33
CA GLN A 280 -4.41 -33.42 -16.53
C GLN A 280 -3.06 -34.17 -16.39
N GLY A 281 -2.39 -34.02 -15.24
CA GLY A 281 -1.08 -34.64 -15.01
C GLY A 281 0.09 -33.98 -15.77
N LYS A 282 -0.13 -32.80 -16.40
CA LYS A 282 0.88 -32.07 -17.17
C LYS A 282 1.75 -31.13 -16.32
N LEU A 283 1.33 -30.85 -15.10
CA LEU A 283 1.98 -29.91 -14.19
C LEU A 283 1.91 -30.45 -12.76
N THR A 284 3.02 -30.40 -12.03
CA THR A 284 3.06 -30.74 -10.60
C THR A 284 3.15 -29.48 -9.77
N ILE A 285 2.24 -29.28 -8.80
CA ILE A 285 2.25 -28.12 -7.90
C ILE A 285 2.31 -28.60 -6.45
N HIS A 286 3.30 -28.14 -5.72
CA HIS A 286 3.42 -28.36 -4.28
C HIS A 286 3.18 -27.07 -3.52
N PHE A 287 2.15 -27.05 -2.67
CA PHE A 287 1.87 -25.94 -1.76
C PHE A 287 2.45 -26.20 -0.37
N ASN A 288 2.64 -25.11 0.38
CA ASN A 288 3.17 -25.12 1.75
C ASN A 288 4.56 -25.77 1.83
N VAL A 289 5.44 -25.40 0.90
CA VAL A 289 6.79 -25.96 0.80
C VAL A 289 7.87 -24.92 0.96
N ALA A 290 8.99 -25.34 1.56
CA ALA A 290 10.20 -24.52 1.70
C ALA A 290 11.35 -25.19 0.96
N THR A 291 11.88 -24.55 -0.08
CA THR A 291 13.11 -24.98 -0.75
C THR A 291 14.27 -24.94 0.22
N LYS A 292 15.08 -26.01 0.27
CA LYS A 292 16.21 -26.16 1.21
C LYS A 292 17.56 -26.21 0.52
N GLU A 293 17.64 -26.83 -0.66
CA GLU A 293 18.89 -27.02 -1.38
C GLU A 293 18.63 -27.24 -2.88
N ILE A 294 19.54 -26.81 -3.74
CA ILE A 294 19.54 -27.06 -5.18
C ILE A 294 20.84 -27.80 -5.52
N THR A 295 20.74 -29.08 -5.82
CA THR A 295 21.87 -29.92 -6.25
C THR A 295 22.07 -29.81 -7.77
N ASP A 296 22.92 -30.62 -8.39
CA ASP A 296 23.13 -30.59 -9.85
C ASP A 296 21.99 -31.24 -10.62
N ASP A 297 21.26 -32.16 -10.01
CA ASP A 297 20.20 -32.96 -10.63
C ASP A 297 18.84 -32.84 -9.93
N LYS A 298 18.78 -32.26 -8.72
CA LYS A 298 17.55 -32.22 -7.90
C LYS A 298 17.35 -30.88 -7.19
N VAL A 299 16.09 -30.57 -6.85
CA VAL A 299 15.71 -29.57 -5.84
C VAL A 299 15.16 -30.28 -4.63
N ILE A 300 15.71 -29.99 -3.46
CA ILE A 300 15.29 -30.53 -2.19
C ILE A 300 14.42 -29.50 -1.47
N PHE A 301 13.24 -29.89 -1.04
CA PHE A 301 12.30 -29.02 -0.35
C PHE A 301 11.62 -29.76 0.82
N GLU A 302 11.05 -29.01 1.74
CA GLU A 302 10.39 -29.53 2.93
C GLU A 302 8.90 -29.18 2.90
N ARG A 303 8.06 -30.16 3.23
CA ARG A 303 6.62 -29.99 3.39
C ARG A 303 6.17 -30.65 4.69
N GLY A 304 5.60 -29.87 5.63
CA GLY A 304 5.12 -30.41 6.90
C GLY A 304 6.17 -31.17 7.73
N GLY A 305 7.45 -30.81 7.63
CA GLY A 305 8.58 -31.47 8.30
C GLY A 305 9.17 -32.65 7.51
N GLN A 306 8.55 -33.09 6.41
CA GLN A 306 9.09 -34.15 5.54
C GLN A 306 9.98 -33.54 4.46
N ARG A 307 11.16 -34.11 4.25
CA ARG A 307 12.09 -33.78 3.18
C ARG A 307 11.68 -34.51 1.90
N LEU A 308 11.42 -33.75 0.86
CA LEU A 308 11.01 -34.23 -0.47
C LEU A 308 12.03 -33.73 -1.49
N GLU A 309 12.07 -34.39 -2.66
CA GLU A 309 12.94 -33.98 -3.76
C GLU A 309 12.21 -34.05 -5.09
N THR A 310 12.63 -33.21 -6.03
CA THR A 310 12.22 -33.27 -7.43
C THR A 310 13.44 -33.17 -8.33
N ALA A 311 13.49 -34.00 -9.38
CA ALA A 311 14.56 -33.94 -10.37
C ALA A 311 14.46 -32.63 -11.17
N ASN A 312 15.60 -32.04 -11.57
CA ASN A 312 15.60 -30.82 -12.38
C ASN A 312 16.85 -30.65 -13.24
N ASP A 313 16.64 -30.12 -14.45
CA ASP A 313 17.69 -29.61 -15.33
C ASP A 313 17.84 -28.08 -15.20
N GLN A 314 16.74 -27.39 -14.87
CA GLN A 314 16.68 -25.93 -14.78
C GLN A 314 15.80 -25.49 -13.60
N VAL A 315 16.22 -24.46 -12.89
CA VAL A 315 15.45 -23.87 -11.76
C VAL A 315 15.17 -22.38 -12.04
N PHE A 316 13.92 -21.97 -11.92
CA PHE A 316 13.53 -20.57 -11.96
C PHE A 316 13.09 -20.11 -10.56
N VAL A 317 13.84 -19.19 -9.95
CA VAL A 317 13.53 -18.62 -8.64
C VAL A 317 12.79 -17.30 -8.82
N MET A 318 11.44 -17.35 -8.76
CA MET A 318 10.55 -16.21 -9.04
C MET A 318 9.74 -15.80 -7.81
N ILE A 319 10.45 -15.54 -6.70
CA ILE A 319 9.89 -15.20 -5.38
C ILE A 319 9.77 -13.69 -5.14
N GLY A 320 9.82 -12.91 -6.20
CA GLY A 320 9.73 -11.45 -6.17
C GLY A 320 11.07 -10.76 -6.11
N GLN A 321 11.04 -9.45 -5.85
CA GLN A 321 12.19 -8.56 -5.88
C GLN A 321 12.29 -7.80 -4.56
N GLU A 322 13.51 -7.36 -4.21
CA GLU A 322 13.78 -6.53 -3.05
C GLU A 322 14.19 -5.12 -3.46
N LEU A 323 13.86 -4.16 -2.61
CA LEU A 323 14.45 -2.84 -2.74
C LEU A 323 15.93 -2.89 -2.39
N PRO A 324 16.78 -2.16 -3.08
CA PRO A 324 18.21 -2.05 -2.76
C PRO A 324 18.42 -1.21 -1.48
N THR A 325 17.85 -1.66 -0.36
CA THR A 325 17.81 -0.91 0.91
C THR A 325 19.21 -0.68 1.49
N LYS A 326 20.13 -1.62 1.30
CA LYS A 326 21.53 -1.47 1.71
C LYS A 326 22.19 -0.32 0.94
N PHE A 327 22.06 -0.33 -0.38
CA PHE A 327 22.55 0.73 -1.26
C PHE A 327 21.97 2.11 -0.89
N PHE A 328 20.65 2.19 -0.61
CA PHE A 328 20.04 3.45 -0.19
C PHE A 328 20.57 3.95 1.13
N LYS A 329 20.80 3.08 2.12
CA LYS A 329 21.39 3.46 3.40
C LYS A 329 22.83 3.97 3.24
N GLU A 330 23.63 3.29 2.43
CA GLU A 330 25.01 3.69 2.14
C GLU A 330 25.09 5.03 1.40
N ALA A 331 24.12 5.30 0.51
CA ALA A 331 23.99 6.60 -0.17
C ALA A 331 23.32 7.69 0.70
N GLY A 332 22.96 7.41 1.95
CA GLY A 332 22.33 8.36 2.86
C GLY A 332 20.87 8.70 2.52
N ILE A 333 20.23 7.90 1.66
CA ILE A 333 18.84 8.13 1.22
C ILE A 333 17.86 7.67 2.31
N LYS A 334 16.96 8.57 2.74
CA LYS A 334 15.88 8.26 3.67
C LYS A 334 14.75 7.50 2.97
N LEU A 335 14.25 6.47 3.64
CA LEU A 335 13.13 5.67 3.17
C LEU A 335 11.85 6.06 3.92
N GLU A 336 10.70 6.05 3.23
CA GLU A 336 9.39 6.15 3.87
C GLU A 336 9.23 5.02 4.88
N ALA A 337 8.48 5.29 5.94
CA ALA A 337 8.22 4.31 7.00
C ALA A 337 9.45 3.82 7.80
N GLN A 338 10.63 4.42 7.63
CA GLN A 338 11.78 4.14 8.48
C GLN A 338 11.56 4.76 9.87
N TRP A 339 11.72 3.96 10.93
CA TRP A 339 11.60 4.43 12.32
C TRP A 339 12.93 5.04 12.77
N ASP A 340 13.04 6.35 12.62
CA ASP A 340 14.11 7.18 13.16
C ASP A 340 13.62 8.02 14.34
N VAL A 341 14.51 8.75 14.98
CA VAL A 341 14.18 9.64 16.13
C VAL A 341 13.10 10.65 15.74
N SER A 342 13.19 11.22 14.54
CA SER A 342 12.19 12.20 14.05
C SER A 342 10.79 11.59 13.97
N ARG A 343 10.69 10.33 13.55
CA ARG A 343 9.41 9.63 13.44
C ARG A 343 8.82 9.29 14.81
N TRP A 344 9.65 8.92 15.78
CA TRP A 344 9.20 8.75 17.17
C TRP A 344 8.72 10.07 17.80
N LEU A 345 9.45 11.17 17.55
CA LEU A 345 9.01 12.50 17.99
C LEU A 345 7.69 12.91 17.32
N MET A 346 7.53 12.62 16.01
CA MET A 346 6.27 12.87 15.31
C MET A 346 5.12 12.03 15.89
N LEU A 347 5.36 10.79 16.28
CA LEU A 347 4.36 9.95 16.94
C LEU A 347 3.97 10.53 18.28
N ALA A 348 4.94 10.90 19.11
CA ALA A 348 4.70 11.52 20.40
C ALA A 348 3.90 12.83 20.26
N LEU A 349 4.31 13.71 19.33
CA LEU A 349 3.61 14.97 19.05
C LEU A 349 2.17 14.72 18.55
N SER A 350 1.99 13.81 17.57
CA SER A 350 0.67 13.45 17.05
C SER A 350 -0.22 12.90 18.17
N PHE A 351 0.32 12.01 19.01
CA PHE A 351 -0.41 11.47 20.16
C PHE A 351 -0.80 12.56 21.15
N THR A 352 0.14 13.44 21.50
CA THR A 352 -0.13 14.53 22.46
C THR A 352 -1.24 15.46 21.95
N ILE A 353 -1.19 15.88 20.67
CA ILE A 353 -2.21 16.75 20.07
C ILE A 353 -3.57 16.07 20.08
N VAL A 354 -3.65 14.85 19.56
CA VAL A 354 -4.91 14.11 19.45
C VAL A 354 -5.46 13.79 20.84
N TYR A 355 -4.61 13.33 21.76
CA TYR A 355 -4.99 13.06 23.14
C TYR A 355 -5.55 14.32 23.83
N SER A 356 -4.87 15.47 23.69
CA SER A 356 -5.34 16.72 24.31
C SER A 356 -6.72 17.13 23.80
N VAL A 357 -6.99 17.01 22.50
CA VAL A 357 -8.32 17.32 21.93
C VAL A 357 -9.40 16.43 22.54
N TYR A 358 -9.15 15.11 22.63
CA TYR A 358 -10.11 14.18 23.22
C TYR A 358 -10.21 14.30 24.74
N ALA A 359 -9.11 14.61 25.41
CA ALA A 359 -9.08 14.78 26.86
C ALA A 359 -9.80 16.06 27.31
N ILE A 360 -9.69 17.15 26.56
CA ILE A 360 -10.48 18.37 26.80
C ILE A 360 -11.96 18.09 26.58
N LYS A 361 -12.33 17.43 25.46
CA LYS A 361 -13.71 17.07 25.15
C LYS A 361 -14.34 16.16 26.21
N GLY A 362 -13.61 15.11 26.62
CA GLY A 362 -14.08 14.07 27.53
C GLY A 362 -13.74 14.32 29.00
N TYR A 363 -13.08 15.43 29.29
CA TYR A 363 -12.62 15.79 30.63
C TYR A 363 -11.78 14.70 31.28
N PHE A 364 -10.67 14.29 30.61
CA PHE A 364 -9.71 13.31 31.12
C PHE A 364 -8.46 13.97 31.72
N TRP A 365 -7.71 13.21 32.52
CA TRP A 365 -6.42 13.64 33.03
C TRP A 365 -5.46 14.05 31.88
N PRO A 366 -4.66 15.15 31.95
CA PRO A 366 -4.50 16.06 33.11
C PRO A 366 -5.53 17.21 33.16
N PHE A 367 -6.50 17.28 32.25
CA PHE A 367 -7.47 18.37 32.18
C PHE A 367 -8.51 18.34 33.32
N THR A 368 -8.54 17.25 34.11
CA THR A 368 -9.30 17.16 35.34
C THR A 368 -8.68 17.94 36.52
N LEU A 369 -7.47 18.48 36.33
CA LEU A 369 -6.80 19.32 37.35
C LEU A 369 -7.44 20.71 37.52
N LEU A 370 -8.17 21.17 36.50
CA LEU A 370 -8.92 22.43 36.52
C LEU A 370 -10.43 22.14 36.44
N PRO A 371 -11.30 23.02 36.95
CA PRO A 371 -12.74 22.88 36.77
C PRO A 371 -13.13 22.79 35.29
N GLN A 372 -14.18 22.03 34.95
CA GLN A 372 -14.61 21.81 33.57
C GLN A 372 -15.00 23.12 32.87
N GLU A 373 -15.54 24.09 33.64
CA GLU A 373 -15.90 25.41 33.13
C GLU A 373 -14.69 26.19 32.57
N SER A 374 -13.48 25.89 33.06
CA SER A 374 -12.23 26.53 32.58
C SER A 374 -11.92 26.21 31.11
N TYR A 375 -12.51 25.15 30.57
CA TYR A 375 -12.32 24.73 29.17
C TYR A 375 -13.46 25.17 28.24
N GLN A 376 -14.43 25.93 28.77
CA GLN A 376 -15.46 26.55 27.93
C GLN A 376 -14.90 27.81 27.28
N LEU A 377 -14.86 27.81 25.96
CA LEU A 377 -14.45 28.98 25.19
C LEU A 377 -15.70 29.80 24.85
N TRP A 378 -15.74 31.05 25.29
CA TRP A 378 -16.90 31.94 25.17
C TRP A 378 -18.21 31.35 25.78
N GLY A 379 -18.08 30.58 26.84
CA GLY A 379 -19.24 29.94 27.49
C GLY A 379 -19.78 28.72 26.72
N VAL A 380 -19.12 28.29 25.64
CA VAL A 380 -19.55 27.17 24.82
C VAL A 380 -18.74 25.90 25.15
N SER A 381 -19.42 24.76 25.18
CA SER A 381 -18.84 23.49 25.60
C SER A 381 -17.69 23.02 24.71
N PRO A 382 -16.69 22.26 25.24
CA PRO A 382 -15.63 21.66 24.45
C PRO A 382 -16.13 20.72 23.35
N SER A 383 -17.29 20.11 23.52
CA SER A 383 -17.90 19.21 22.53
C SER A 383 -18.28 19.92 21.25
N PHE A 384 -18.83 21.13 21.37
CA PHE A 384 -19.12 21.99 20.21
C PHE A 384 -17.85 22.33 19.41
N TRP A 385 -16.80 22.74 20.11
CA TRP A 385 -15.52 23.08 19.48
C TRP A 385 -14.83 21.88 18.82
N TYR A 386 -15.00 20.68 19.40
CA TYR A 386 -14.57 19.44 18.75
C TYR A 386 -15.33 19.19 17.44
N GLY A 387 -16.66 19.35 17.42
CA GLY A 387 -17.48 19.24 16.21
C GLY A 387 -17.09 20.26 15.15
N THR A 388 -16.83 21.51 15.57
CA THR A 388 -16.34 22.59 14.70
C THR A 388 -14.99 22.26 14.10
N LEU A 389 -14.02 21.82 14.91
CA LEU A 389 -12.70 21.40 14.43
C LEU A 389 -12.79 20.26 13.44
N TYR A 390 -13.60 19.24 13.73
CA TYR A 390 -13.84 18.12 12.83
C TYR A 390 -14.40 18.60 11.47
N THR A 391 -15.39 19.49 11.49
CA THR A 391 -16.01 20.04 10.29
C THR A 391 -15.02 20.87 9.46
N LEU A 392 -14.20 21.67 10.11
CA LEU A 392 -13.13 22.44 9.45
C LEU A 392 -12.09 21.51 8.80
N LEU A 393 -11.72 20.43 9.47
CA LEU A 393 -10.83 19.40 8.87
C LEU A 393 -11.49 18.73 7.66
N MET A 394 -12.78 18.40 7.75
CA MET A 394 -13.53 17.83 6.63
C MET A 394 -13.59 18.76 5.41
N LEU A 395 -13.81 20.04 5.61
CA LEU A 395 -13.80 21.04 4.53
C LEU A 395 -12.38 21.27 4.00
N GLY A 396 -11.43 21.56 4.88
CA GLY A 396 -10.06 21.92 4.52
C GLY A 396 -9.29 20.82 3.79
N PHE A 397 -9.57 19.55 4.09
CA PHE A 397 -8.93 18.40 3.42
C PHE A 397 -9.84 17.70 2.42
N GLY A 398 -11.15 17.77 2.62
CA GLY A 398 -12.13 17.13 1.74
C GLY A 398 -12.28 17.84 0.40
N ILE A 399 -12.32 19.16 0.37
CA ILE A 399 -12.41 19.92 -0.88
C ILE A 399 -11.18 19.68 -1.77
N PRO A 400 -9.91 19.80 -1.29
CA PRO A 400 -8.75 19.43 -2.09
C PRO A 400 -8.74 17.97 -2.55
N ALA A 401 -9.16 17.02 -1.71
CA ALA A 401 -9.28 15.62 -2.09
C ALA A 401 -10.34 15.42 -3.18
N MET A 402 -11.49 16.11 -3.08
CA MET A 402 -12.53 16.10 -4.11
C MET A 402 -12.02 16.64 -5.45
N ILE A 403 -11.29 17.74 -5.44
CA ILE A 403 -10.67 18.31 -6.66
C ILE A 403 -9.67 17.32 -7.25
N LYS A 404 -8.77 16.78 -6.43
CA LYS A 404 -7.73 15.82 -6.85
C LYS A 404 -8.31 14.58 -7.52
N TRP A 405 -9.29 13.93 -6.88
CA TRP A 405 -9.84 12.65 -7.34
C TRP A 405 -11.03 12.81 -8.27
N GLY A 406 -11.77 13.91 -8.14
CA GLY A 406 -13.00 14.19 -8.90
C GLY A 406 -12.79 14.91 -10.23
N LYS A 407 -11.59 15.39 -10.55
CA LYS A 407 -11.30 16.20 -11.76
C LYS A 407 -11.78 15.51 -13.05
N ASN A 408 -11.47 14.22 -13.20
CA ASN A 408 -11.80 13.43 -14.39
C ASN A 408 -12.76 12.26 -14.09
N ASN A 409 -13.35 12.22 -12.88
CA ASN A 409 -14.22 11.12 -12.46
C ASN A 409 -15.46 11.64 -11.74
N LYS A 410 -16.61 11.65 -12.44
CA LYS A 410 -17.89 12.12 -11.90
C LYS A 410 -18.31 11.34 -10.65
N TYR A 411 -18.10 10.02 -10.61
CA TYR A 411 -18.43 9.19 -9.45
C TYR A 411 -17.66 9.64 -8.20
N GLN A 412 -16.35 9.88 -8.31
CA GLN A 412 -15.54 10.37 -7.19
C GLN A 412 -15.99 11.76 -6.73
N ARG A 413 -16.37 12.63 -7.65
CA ARG A 413 -16.91 13.97 -7.30
C ARG A 413 -18.17 13.85 -6.46
N TYR A 414 -19.17 13.07 -6.90
CA TYR A 414 -20.40 12.85 -6.14
C TYR A 414 -20.16 12.16 -4.80
N ARG A 415 -19.24 11.21 -4.75
CA ARG A 415 -18.83 10.54 -3.53
C ARG A 415 -18.29 11.51 -2.47
N PHE A 416 -17.35 12.36 -2.85
CA PHE A 416 -16.80 13.35 -1.91
C PHE A 416 -17.82 14.43 -1.56
N LEU A 417 -18.67 14.84 -2.50
CA LEU A 417 -19.73 15.80 -2.24
C LEU A 417 -20.72 15.27 -1.20
N SER A 418 -21.16 14.01 -1.36
CA SER A 418 -22.02 13.34 -0.38
C SER A 418 -21.33 13.23 0.98
N LEU A 419 -20.08 12.77 0.99
CA LEU A 419 -19.32 12.58 2.23
C LEU A 419 -19.18 13.89 3.00
N ILE A 420 -18.74 14.96 2.34
CA ILE A 420 -18.59 16.30 2.95
C ILE A 420 -19.95 16.87 3.35
N GLY A 421 -20.95 16.78 2.47
CA GLY A 421 -22.29 17.30 2.73
C GLY A 421 -22.95 16.65 3.95
N VAL A 422 -22.87 15.32 4.08
CA VAL A 422 -23.37 14.61 5.25
C VAL A 422 -22.67 15.08 6.53
N GLN A 423 -21.33 15.18 6.53
CA GLN A 423 -20.58 15.59 7.72
C GLN A 423 -20.89 17.04 8.12
N VAL A 424 -20.96 17.95 7.16
CA VAL A 424 -21.19 19.38 7.44
C VAL A 424 -22.66 19.65 7.79
N VAL A 425 -23.61 19.08 7.05
CA VAL A 425 -25.03 19.39 7.21
C VAL A 425 -25.67 18.52 8.30
N LEU A 426 -25.60 17.19 8.15
CA LEU A 426 -26.32 16.27 9.05
C LEU A 426 -25.62 16.06 10.39
N LEU A 427 -24.29 16.11 10.44
CA LEU A 427 -23.54 15.86 11.67
C LEU A 427 -23.11 17.11 12.42
N TYR A 428 -23.15 18.28 11.80
CA TYR A 428 -22.75 19.52 12.46
C TYR A 428 -23.85 20.60 12.38
N ALA A 429 -24.25 21.05 11.19
CA ALA A 429 -25.17 22.19 11.10
C ALA A 429 -26.53 21.88 11.71
N LEU A 430 -27.10 20.70 11.46
CA LEU A 430 -28.38 20.31 12.04
C LEU A 430 -28.30 20.16 13.57
N PRO A 431 -27.44 19.30 14.17
CA PRO A 431 -27.44 19.10 15.61
C PRO A 431 -26.89 20.29 16.38
N GLU A 432 -25.79 20.89 15.95
CA GLU A 432 -25.07 21.89 16.74
C GLU A 432 -25.56 23.32 16.50
N LEU A 433 -26.08 23.65 15.31
CA LEU A 433 -26.54 24.98 15.01
C LEU A 433 -28.07 25.08 14.98
N ILE A 434 -28.76 24.25 14.21
CA ILE A 434 -30.21 24.39 13.99
C ILE A 434 -30.98 23.90 15.23
N TYR A 435 -30.77 22.64 15.64
CA TYR A 435 -31.56 22.08 16.76
C TYR A 435 -31.18 22.66 18.10
N HIS A 436 -29.89 22.98 18.31
CA HIS A 436 -29.46 23.62 19.55
C HIS A 436 -29.94 25.06 19.67
N LEU A 437 -29.78 25.88 18.61
CA LEU A 437 -30.08 27.29 18.65
C LEU A 437 -31.57 27.60 18.38
N VAL A 438 -32.24 26.83 17.54
CA VAL A 438 -33.61 27.13 17.08
C VAL A 438 -34.66 26.39 17.93
N PHE A 439 -34.42 25.11 18.23
CA PHE A 439 -35.40 24.28 18.93
C PHE A 439 -35.09 24.05 20.40
N ASN A 440 -33.93 24.50 20.87
CA ASN A 440 -33.43 24.30 22.24
C ASN A 440 -33.50 22.83 22.71
N ASP A 441 -33.44 21.87 21.77
CA ASP A 441 -33.45 20.44 22.02
C ASP A 441 -32.19 19.79 21.42
N PRO A 442 -31.15 19.60 22.24
CA PRO A 442 -29.88 19.04 21.75
C PRO A 442 -30.00 17.55 21.36
N ASN A 443 -31.12 16.88 21.61
CA ASN A 443 -31.31 15.46 21.35
C ASN A 443 -32.19 15.16 20.14
N TYR A 444 -32.80 16.16 19.54
CA TYR A 444 -33.75 16.00 18.44
C TYR A 444 -33.14 15.30 17.19
N TRP A 445 -31.83 15.45 16.98
CA TRP A 445 -31.06 14.78 15.91
C TRP A 445 -31.13 13.25 15.97
N ARG A 446 -31.44 12.66 17.13
CA ARG A 446 -31.58 11.20 17.29
C ARG A 446 -32.73 10.61 16.48
N TRP A 447 -33.70 11.42 16.07
CA TRP A 447 -34.84 10.97 15.28
C TRP A 447 -34.48 10.46 13.89
N TYR A 448 -33.52 11.05 13.22
CA TYR A 448 -33.18 10.58 11.87
C TYR A 448 -32.09 9.51 11.82
N GLY A 449 -31.41 9.20 12.89
CA GLY A 449 -30.55 8.00 13.06
C GLY A 449 -29.48 7.72 12.01
N LEU A 450 -29.49 8.43 10.89
CA LEU A 450 -28.59 8.22 9.75
C LEU A 450 -27.15 8.66 9.99
N THR A 451 -26.90 9.30 11.12
CA THR A 451 -25.66 10.01 11.41
C THR A 451 -24.59 9.13 12.04
N PHE A 452 -24.91 7.87 12.39
CA PHE A 452 -24.05 7.07 13.20
C PHE A 452 -23.27 6.03 12.43
N ALA A 453 -21.99 5.99 12.76
CA ALA A 453 -21.15 4.88 12.41
C ALA A 453 -21.65 3.65 13.19
N TRP A 454 -22.34 2.78 12.52
CA TRP A 454 -22.70 1.47 13.02
C TRP A 454 -21.44 0.68 13.40
N PRO A 455 -21.50 -0.14 14.40
CA PRO A 455 -22.31 -0.18 15.61
C PRO A 455 -21.66 0.61 16.77
N LEU A 456 -20.76 1.54 16.47
CA LEU A 456 -19.95 2.26 17.41
C LEU A 456 -20.75 3.12 18.36
N PHE A 457 -21.73 3.82 17.79
CA PHE A 457 -22.52 4.80 18.54
C PHE A 457 -23.88 4.26 18.97
N PHE A 458 -24.06 2.93 19.04
CA PHE A 458 -25.30 2.32 19.55
C PHE A 458 -25.65 2.86 20.95
N ASN A 459 -24.64 3.12 21.77
CA ASN A 459 -24.78 3.65 23.12
C ASN A 459 -25.49 5.03 23.18
N THR A 460 -25.39 5.82 22.13
CA THR A 460 -26.05 7.14 22.06
C THR A 460 -27.56 7.02 22.05
N PHE A 461 -28.10 5.93 21.55
CA PHE A 461 -29.54 5.66 21.59
C PHE A 461 -30.04 5.14 22.94
N PHE A 462 -29.11 4.82 23.87
CA PHE A 462 -29.44 4.28 25.20
C PHE A 462 -29.25 5.30 26.33
N ASP A 463 -28.86 6.55 26.04
CA ASP A 463 -28.72 7.61 27.05
C ASP A 463 -30.08 8.23 27.40
N ASN A 464 -30.83 7.60 28.32
CA ASN A 464 -32.15 8.03 28.78
C ASN A 464 -33.18 8.39 27.68
N PRO A 465 -33.15 7.81 26.49
CA PRO A 465 -34.15 8.07 25.48
C PRO A 465 -35.42 7.26 25.76
N PRO A 466 -36.57 7.71 25.23
CA PRO A 466 -37.78 6.88 25.15
C PRO A 466 -37.47 5.54 24.47
N LEU A 467 -38.18 4.48 24.87
CA LEU A 467 -38.00 3.11 24.34
C LEU A 467 -37.99 3.07 22.79
N PHE A 468 -38.81 3.94 22.18
CA PHE A 468 -38.85 4.07 20.72
C PHE A 468 -37.47 4.34 20.12
N PHE A 469 -36.66 5.24 20.66
CA PHE A 469 -35.33 5.56 20.13
C PHE A 469 -34.34 4.42 20.32
N VAL A 470 -34.45 3.69 21.43
CA VAL A 470 -33.63 2.50 21.69
C VAL A 470 -33.90 1.43 20.63
N VAL A 471 -35.18 1.13 20.40
CA VAL A 471 -35.58 0.13 19.39
C VAL A 471 -35.22 0.61 17.97
N TRP A 472 -35.48 1.87 17.65
CA TRP A 472 -35.13 2.45 16.35
C TRP A 472 -33.61 2.45 16.11
N GLY A 473 -32.82 2.86 17.09
CA GLY A 473 -31.37 2.85 16.98
C GLY A 473 -30.80 1.45 16.87
N ALA A 474 -31.33 0.49 17.63
CA ALA A 474 -30.94 -0.92 17.49
C ALA A 474 -31.27 -1.48 16.12
N PHE A 475 -32.48 -1.19 15.60
CA PHE A 475 -32.88 -1.59 14.25
C PHE A 475 -31.94 -1.01 13.17
N LEU A 476 -31.68 0.29 13.22
CA LEU A 476 -30.77 0.94 12.27
C LEU A 476 -29.36 0.37 12.36
N ALA A 477 -28.82 0.21 13.55
CA ALA A 477 -27.45 -0.24 13.77
C ALA A 477 -27.24 -1.72 13.41
N PHE A 478 -28.17 -2.61 13.78
CA PHE A 478 -27.96 -4.05 13.72
C PHE A 478 -28.76 -4.76 12.62
N VAL A 479 -29.71 -4.08 11.98
CA VAL A 479 -30.52 -4.65 10.90
C VAL A 479 -30.32 -3.85 9.61
N ALA A 480 -30.69 -2.58 9.58
CA ALA A 480 -30.68 -1.79 8.36
C ALA A 480 -29.27 -1.58 7.79
N MET A 481 -28.29 -1.25 8.63
CA MET A 481 -26.91 -1.04 8.20
C MET A 481 -26.21 -2.32 7.71
N PRO A 482 -26.28 -3.46 8.39
CA PRO A 482 -25.77 -4.72 7.87
C PRO A 482 -26.35 -5.08 6.50
N ILE A 483 -27.65 -4.95 6.33
CA ILE A 483 -28.34 -5.18 5.06
C ILE A 483 -27.80 -4.22 3.97
N PHE A 484 -27.72 -2.94 4.28
CA PHE A 484 -27.17 -1.95 3.34
C PHE A 484 -25.73 -2.29 2.93
N VAL A 485 -24.86 -2.66 3.89
CA VAL A 485 -23.45 -3.02 3.62
C VAL A 485 -23.36 -4.33 2.83
N HIS A 486 -24.23 -5.29 3.09
CA HIS A 486 -24.28 -6.53 2.33
C HIS A 486 -24.54 -6.28 0.83
N TYR A 487 -25.53 -5.44 0.48
CA TYR A 487 -25.88 -5.15 -0.91
C TYR A 487 -24.98 -4.10 -1.58
N HIS A 488 -24.50 -3.12 -0.84
CA HIS A 488 -23.78 -1.97 -1.38
C HIS A 488 -22.29 -1.91 -0.99
N GLY A 489 -21.81 -2.86 -0.20
CA GLY A 489 -20.41 -2.94 0.23
C GLY A 489 -19.96 -1.68 1.01
N LYS A 490 -18.74 -1.26 0.77
CA LYS A 490 -18.10 -0.11 1.46
C LYS A 490 -18.66 1.27 1.09
N ARG A 491 -19.78 1.36 0.36
CA ARG A 491 -20.36 2.67 0.00
C ARG A 491 -20.73 3.46 1.22
N TYR A 492 -21.33 2.84 2.23
CA TYR A 492 -21.61 3.52 3.50
C TYR A 492 -20.35 4.19 4.07
N CYS A 493 -19.25 3.46 4.20
CA CYS A 493 -17.99 3.98 4.76
C CYS A 493 -17.40 5.15 3.96
N SER A 494 -17.57 5.16 2.64
CA SER A 494 -16.97 6.15 1.75
C SER A 494 -17.88 7.32 1.36
N TRP A 495 -19.18 7.25 1.67
CA TRP A 495 -20.18 8.26 1.32
C TRP A 495 -20.80 8.97 2.52
N ILE A 496 -20.87 8.29 3.68
CA ILE A 496 -21.66 8.74 4.82
C ILE A 496 -20.86 8.71 6.13
N CYS A 497 -20.10 7.64 6.40
CA CYS A 497 -19.52 7.36 7.70
C CYS A 497 -18.46 8.40 8.12
N SER A 498 -18.54 8.90 9.36
CA SER A 498 -17.63 9.90 9.92
C SER A 498 -16.18 9.40 10.02
N CYS A 499 -15.99 8.16 10.49
CA CYS A 499 -14.65 7.57 10.58
C CYS A 499 -14.04 7.40 9.18
N GLY A 500 -14.85 6.95 8.20
CA GLY A 500 -14.48 6.87 6.79
C GLY A 500 -14.22 8.24 6.19
N GLY A 501 -14.99 9.25 6.57
CA GLY A 501 -14.84 10.64 6.15
C GLY A 501 -13.47 11.18 6.48
N LEU A 502 -13.05 11.12 7.73
CA LEU A 502 -11.73 11.61 8.16
C LEU A 502 -10.60 10.80 7.50
N ALA A 503 -10.76 9.49 7.34
CA ALA A 503 -9.80 8.62 6.68
C ALA A 503 -9.62 8.94 5.19
N GLU A 504 -10.69 9.30 4.49
CA GLU A 504 -10.68 9.60 3.04
C GLU A 504 -10.30 11.06 2.71
N THR A 505 -10.36 11.97 3.69
CA THR A 505 -10.03 13.38 3.54
C THR A 505 -8.68 13.71 4.17
N PHE A 506 -8.62 13.90 5.48
CA PHE A 506 -7.37 14.17 6.22
C PHE A 506 -6.34 13.05 6.06
N GLY A 507 -6.77 11.79 6.10
CA GLY A 507 -5.94 10.60 5.95
C GLY A 507 -5.47 10.31 4.51
N ASP A 508 -6.01 10.99 3.46
CA ASP A 508 -5.70 10.69 2.04
C ASP A 508 -4.21 10.82 1.73
N ARG A 509 -3.52 11.79 2.33
CA ARG A 509 -2.09 12.03 2.12
C ARG A 509 -1.20 10.85 2.55
N TRP A 510 -1.64 10.02 3.47
CA TRP A 510 -0.91 8.86 3.99
C TRP A 510 -1.48 7.52 3.50
N ARG A 511 -2.40 7.53 2.54
CA ARG A 511 -3.05 6.33 1.99
C ARG A 511 -2.03 5.26 1.53
N HIS A 512 -0.89 5.69 0.99
CA HIS A 512 0.18 4.83 0.50
C HIS A 512 0.89 4.04 1.60
N LEU A 513 0.87 4.52 2.86
CA LEU A 513 1.48 3.86 4.01
C LEU A 513 0.63 2.70 4.57
N ALA A 514 -0.59 2.49 4.07
CA ALA A 514 -1.47 1.42 4.56
C ALA A 514 -0.82 0.05 4.39
N PRO A 515 -0.71 -0.76 5.48
CA PRO A 515 -0.11 -2.09 5.43
C PRO A 515 -0.83 -2.99 4.42
N LYS A 516 -0.07 -3.81 3.69
CA LYS A 516 -0.56 -4.77 2.70
C LYS A 516 -0.05 -6.17 3.04
N GLY A 517 -0.64 -7.22 2.44
CA GLY A 517 -0.19 -8.59 2.60
C GLY A 517 -1.01 -9.42 3.60
N VAL A 518 -0.67 -10.72 3.70
CA VAL A 518 -1.41 -11.72 4.48
C VAL A 518 -1.35 -11.41 5.98
N ARG A 519 -0.21 -10.94 6.48
CA ARG A 519 -0.06 -10.54 7.89
C ARG A 519 -1.06 -9.44 8.27
N SER A 520 -1.26 -8.47 7.40
CA SER A 520 -2.21 -7.39 7.62
C SER A 520 -3.65 -7.92 7.64
N ARG A 521 -4.00 -8.90 6.79
CA ARG A 521 -5.31 -9.55 6.81
C ARG A 521 -5.55 -10.36 8.09
N ARG A 522 -4.53 -11.01 8.65
CA ARG A 522 -4.66 -11.74 9.91
C ARG A 522 -5.07 -10.83 11.07
N TRP A 523 -4.58 -9.59 11.09
CA TRP A 523 -4.98 -8.62 12.09
C TRP A 523 -6.42 -8.12 11.94
N GLU A 524 -7.05 -8.32 10.79
CA GLU A 524 -8.47 -7.99 10.57
C GLU A 524 -9.43 -8.83 11.44
N ILE A 525 -8.96 -9.93 12.02
CA ILE A 525 -9.72 -10.72 13.01
C ILE A 525 -10.08 -9.92 14.27
N MET A 526 -9.33 -8.86 14.58
CA MET A 526 -9.59 -7.98 15.73
C MET A 526 -10.92 -7.20 15.62
N ASN A 527 -11.58 -7.23 14.46
CA ASN A 527 -12.94 -6.67 14.29
C ASN A 527 -14.01 -7.48 15.05
N TRP A 528 -13.81 -8.80 15.20
CA TRP A 528 -14.78 -9.69 15.85
C TRP A 528 -15.00 -9.41 17.35
N PRO A 529 -13.98 -9.24 18.20
CA PRO A 529 -14.17 -8.88 19.60
C PRO A 529 -15.01 -7.63 19.80
N ILE A 530 -14.83 -6.62 18.95
CA ILE A 530 -15.57 -5.35 19.04
C ILE A 530 -17.02 -5.57 18.62
N LEU A 531 -17.28 -6.35 17.58
CA LEU A 531 -18.64 -6.73 17.17
C LEU A 531 -19.36 -7.51 18.28
N ILE A 532 -18.71 -8.53 18.82
CA ILE A 532 -19.29 -9.37 19.88
C ILE A 532 -19.59 -8.52 21.12
N ALA A 533 -18.68 -7.64 21.51
CA ALA A 533 -18.89 -6.74 22.66
C ALA A 533 -20.07 -5.78 22.41
N SER A 534 -20.14 -5.14 21.25
CA SER A 534 -21.22 -4.19 20.92
C SER A 534 -22.60 -4.88 20.90
N VAL A 535 -22.71 -6.04 20.24
CA VAL A 535 -23.96 -6.81 20.18
C VAL A 535 -24.33 -7.33 21.57
N GLY A 536 -23.38 -7.92 22.29
CA GLY A 536 -23.62 -8.47 23.63
C GLY A 536 -24.09 -7.42 24.63
N ILE A 537 -23.43 -6.27 24.69
CA ILE A 537 -23.82 -5.16 25.58
C ILE A 537 -25.21 -4.64 25.20
N THR A 538 -25.48 -4.50 23.90
CA THR A 538 -26.81 -4.05 23.42
C THR A 538 -27.90 -5.02 23.86
N LEU A 539 -27.71 -6.33 23.69
CA LEU A 539 -28.67 -7.34 24.11
C LEU A 539 -28.91 -7.31 25.63
N LEU A 540 -27.85 -7.18 26.44
CA LEU A 540 -27.97 -7.07 27.89
C LEU A 540 -28.79 -5.85 28.34
N ILE A 541 -28.64 -4.72 27.63
CA ILE A 541 -29.39 -3.49 27.92
C ILE A 541 -30.84 -3.62 27.44
N VAL A 542 -31.09 -4.11 26.24
CA VAL A 542 -32.44 -4.24 25.69
C VAL A 542 -33.29 -5.27 26.46
N LEU A 543 -32.67 -6.35 26.93
CA LEU A 543 -33.34 -7.38 27.75
C LEU A 543 -33.44 -7.00 29.23
N ASP A 544 -33.04 -5.80 29.63
CA ASP A 544 -33.04 -5.28 31.01
C ASP A 544 -32.41 -6.25 32.03
N VAL A 545 -31.29 -6.83 31.67
CA VAL A 545 -30.56 -7.79 32.50
C VAL A 545 -29.89 -7.03 33.67
N LYS A 546 -30.48 -7.10 34.87
CA LYS A 546 -30.01 -6.34 36.04
C LYS A 546 -28.79 -6.96 36.73
N ASN A 547 -28.68 -8.28 36.73
CA ASN A 547 -27.68 -9.05 37.48
C ASN A 547 -26.74 -9.83 36.55
N PHE A 548 -25.97 -9.15 35.73
CA PHE A 548 -24.86 -9.74 35.01
C PHE A 548 -23.56 -9.54 35.83
N ILE A 549 -22.45 -10.15 35.47
CA ILE A 549 -21.13 -10.06 36.14
C ILE A 549 -20.77 -8.60 36.44
N VAL A 550 -21.08 -7.69 35.53
CA VAL A 550 -20.99 -6.23 35.68
C VAL A 550 -22.28 -5.62 35.14
N ALA A 551 -22.78 -4.58 35.81
CA ALA A 551 -23.99 -3.90 35.32
C ALA A 551 -23.84 -3.47 33.84
N PRO A 552 -24.81 -3.74 32.96
CA PRO A 552 -24.71 -3.47 31.51
C PRO A 552 -24.37 -2.02 31.17
N TRP A 553 -24.85 -1.07 31.98
CA TRP A 553 -24.55 0.35 31.85
C TRP A 553 -23.08 0.70 32.12
N LYS A 554 -22.41 0.01 33.02
CA LYS A 554 -20.96 0.14 33.23
C LYS A 554 -20.19 -0.45 32.07
N LEU A 555 -20.63 -1.59 31.53
CA LEU A 555 -20.04 -2.18 30.33
C LEU A 555 -20.15 -1.26 29.10
N LYS A 556 -21.32 -0.60 28.94
CA LYS A 556 -21.53 0.42 27.91
C LYS A 556 -20.54 1.58 28.06
N THR A 557 -20.38 2.11 29.27
CA THR A 557 -19.44 3.22 29.53
C THR A 557 -18.00 2.81 29.21
N TRP A 558 -17.60 1.61 29.62
CA TRP A 558 -16.27 1.08 29.28
C TRP A 558 -16.09 0.85 27.77
N TYR A 559 -17.11 0.35 27.10
CA TYR A 559 -17.08 0.21 25.64
C TYR A 559 -16.91 1.56 24.95
N SER A 560 -17.69 2.56 25.33
CA SER A 560 -17.59 3.92 24.76
C SER A 560 -16.23 4.54 25.02
N LEU A 561 -15.70 4.40 26.24
CA LEU A 561 -14.36 4.88 26.55
C LEU A 561 -13.30 4.17 25.69
N PHE A 562 -13.32 2.84 25.66
CA PHE A 562 -12.27 2.06 25.02
C PHE A 562 -12.42 2.05 23.48
N ALA A 563 -13.60 1.71 22.95
CA ALA A 563 -13.80 1.60 21.51
C ALA A 563 -13.93 2.99 20.85
N ASP A 564 -14.83 3.85 21.33
CA ASP A 564 -15.13 5.11 20.65
C ASP A 564 -14.05 6.17 20.89
N THR A 565 -13.62 6.33 22.14
CA THR A 565 -12.65 7.38 22.47
C THR A 565 -11.21 6.95 22.16
N TRP A 566 -10.76 5.80 22.67
CA TRP A 566 -9.38 5.37 22.49
C TRP A 566 -9.11 4.75 21.13
N LEU A 567 -9.82 3.71 20.71
CA LEU A 567 -9.51 3.04 19.44
C LEU A 567 -9.88 3.88 18.21
N VAL A 568 -11.11 4.36 18.14
CA VAL A 568 -11.58 5.15 16.98
C VAL A 568 -10.92 6.51 16.92
N GLY A 569 -10.91 7.21 18.07
CA GLY A 569 -10.42 8.56 18.17
C GLY A 569 -8.91 8.64 18.32
N ILE A 570 -8.42 8.46 19.53
CA ILE A 570 -7.03 8.79 19.89
C ILE A 570 -6.03 7.95 19.10
N ILE A 571 -6.11 6.62 19.18
CA ILE A 571 -5.13 5.72 18.58
C ILE A 571 -5.18 5.81 17.04
N THR A 572 -6.37 5.73 16.45
CA THR A 572 -6.52 5.71 15.00
C THR A 572 -6.02 6.99 14.36
N ILE A 573 -6.41 8.16 14.86
CA ILE A 573 -6.02 9.44 14.27
C ILE A 573 -4.51 9.67 14.47
N THR A 574 -3.97 9.33 15.63
CA THR A 574 -2.53 9.36 15.91
C THR A 574 -1.74 8.52 14.90
N LEU A 575 -2.27 7.37 14.50
CA LEU A 575 -1.59 6.43 13.61
C LEU A 575 -1.72 6.76 12.11
N TYR A 576 -2.52 7.74 11.70
CA TYR A 576 -2.66 8.10 10.29
C TYR A 576 -1.34 8.39 9.58
N PRO A 577 -0.40 9.19 10.14
CA PRO A 577 0.88 9.46 9.50
C PRO A 577 1.80 8.25 9.36
N PHE A 578 1.49 7.13 10.01
CA PHE A 578 2.35 5.96 10.13
C PHE A 578 1.82 4.73 9.39
N PHE A 579 0.49 4.53 9.39
CA PHE A 579 -0.17 3.34 8.87
C PHE A 579 -1.32 3.66 7.90
N GLY A 580 -1.47 4.94 7.51
CA GLY A 580 -2.52 5.40 6.61
C GLY A 580 -3.87 5.62 7.30
N GLY A 581 -4.78 6.32 6.62
CA GLY A 581 -6.04 6.79 7.20
C GLY A 581 -7.07 5.70 7.57
N LYS A 582 -6.88 4.44 7.17
CA LYS A 582 -7.90 3.38 7.32
C LYS A 582 -7.58 2.36 8.42
N VAL A 583 -6.79 2.69 9.43
CA VAL A 583 -6.40 1.78 10.52
C VAL A 583 -7.64 1.24 11.24
N TRP A 584 -8.52 2.14 11.71
CA TRP A 584 -9.78 1.75 12.33
C TRP A 584 -10.64 0.89 11.40
N CYS A 585 -10.95 1.39 10.21
CA CYS A 585 -11.85 0.73 9.26
C CYS A 585 -11.40 -0.68 8.89
N ARG A 586 -10.11 -0.96 9.00
CA ARG A 586 -9.53 -2.23 8.60
C ARG A 586 -9.42 -3.23 9.74
N TYR A 587 -8.96 -2.77 10.92
CA TYR A 587 -8.56 -3.68 11.98
C TYR A 587 -9.55 -3.79 13.14
N TRP A 588 -10.41 -2.79 13.31
CA TRP A 588 -11.27 -2.71 14.49
C TRP A 588 -12.74 -2.42 14.16
N CYS A 589 -13.06 -2.00 12.95
CA CYS A 589 -14.44 -1.68 12.59
C CYS A 589 -15.27 -2.95 12.37
N PRO A 590 -16.34 -3.17 13.15
CA PRO A 590 -17.17 -4.39 13.03
C PRO A 590 -17.88 -4.53 11.70
N LEU A 591 -18.07 -3.45 10.93
CA LEU A 591 -18.61 -3.51 9.56
C LEU A 591 -17.72 -4.31 8.60
N GLU A 592 -16.43 -4.46 8.88
CA GLU A 592 -15.53 -5.25 8.05
C GLU A 592 -15.86 -6.75 8.13
N VAL A 593 -16.37 -7.22 9.27
CA VAL A 593 -16.78 -8.62 9.48
C VAL A 593 -17.86 -9.07 8.51
N LEU A 594 -18.79 -8.18 8.18
CA LEU A 594 -19.92 -8.50 7.30
C LEU A 594 -19.55 -8.81 5.85
N LYS A 595 -18.28 -8.60 5.47
CA LYS A 595 -17.78 -8.88 4.11
C LYS A 595 -17.32 -10.32 3.91
N PHE A 596 -17.11 -11.09 4.96
CA PHE A 596 -16.67 -12.49 4.84
C PHE A 596 -17.73 -13.41 4.22
N GLY A 597 -18.95 -12.92 3.96
CA GLY A 597 -20.01 -13.60 3.22
C GLY A 597 -20.08 -13.29 1.73
N GLU A 598 -19.32 -12.33 1.22
CA GLU A 598 -19.30 -12.01 -0.21
C GLU A 598 -18.39 -12.98 -1.01
N GLN A 599 -18.92 -14.17 -1.32
CA GLN A 599 -18.62 -14.78 -2.61
C GLN A 599 -19.37 -13.93 -3.66
N PRO A 600 -18.72 -13.53 -4.78
CA PRO A 600 -19.38 -12.76 -5.81
C PRO A 600 -20.49 -13.61 -6.45
N MET A 601 -21.73 -13.38 -6.04
CA MET A 601 -22.87 -13.84 -6.83
C MET A 601 -22.90 -12.96 -8.09
N GLY A 602 -22.55 -13.58 -9.23
CA GLY A 602 -22.82 -13.09 -10.57
C GLY A 602 -22.05 -11.87 -11.03
N GLY A 603 -20.94 -12.05 -11.70
CA GLY A 603 -20.61 -11.42 -12.98
C GLY A 603 -20.43 -9.91 -13.09
N LYS A 604 -20.29 -9.13 -12.00
CA LYS A 604 -19.78 -7.76 -12.08
C LYS A 604 -18.70 -7.57 -11.02
N GLN A 605 -17.46 -7.53 -11.46
CA GLN A 605 -16.34 -7.21 -10.59
C GLN A 605 -16.60 -5.89 -9.87
N PRO A 606 -16.48 -5.83 -8.53
CA PRO A 606 -16.38 -4.55 -7.86
C PRO A 606 -15.13 -3.87 -8.41
N VAL A 607 -15.29 -2.63 -8.88
CA VAL A 607 -14.17 -1.79 -9.33
C VAL A 607 -13.07 -1.85 -8.28
N LYS A 608 -11.94 -2.46 -8.63
CA LYS A 608 -10.73 -2.42 -7.80
C LYS A 608 -10.38 -0.95 -7.61
N LEU A 609 -10.67 -0.41 -6.46
CA LEU A 609 -10.10 0.85 -6.01
C LEU A 609 -8.63 0.55 -5.64
N SER A 610 -7.74 0.68 -6.66
CA SER A 610 -6.30 0.73 -6.48
C SER A 610 -5.90 1.98 -5.69
#